data_1b3a7f84be59f5e091f4fc5177c42a63
#
_entry.id   1b3a7f84be59f5e091f4fc5177c42a63
#
_cell.length_a   1.000
_cell.length_b   1.000
_cell.length_c   1.000
_cell.angle_alpha   90.00
_cell.angle_beta   90.00
_cell.angle_gamma   90.00
#
_symmetry.space_group_name_H-M   'P 1'
#
loop_
_entity.id
_entity.type
_entity.pdbx_description
1 polymer ?
#
loop_
_entity_poly.entity_id
_entity_poly.type
_entity_poly.pdbx_seq_one_letter_code
_entity_poly.pdbx_strand_id
1 'polypeptide(L)'
;EEFLGRAISHRRSEYFLASKCGHYVESSENDKKGNSWGESDLRDKEWTKKTLIESVDRSLRRMKTDYLDLIQLHSCDLDILQEGEVIDTIERMKEAGKVRFIGYSGDNEAAEWASLDSRFDSIQTSFSLLDQGAKDMVFPGVNKTQKGLIAKRPIANGAWGADKSPSTYASEYFRRYEIIKSNGIDVDIDLSPIELSLAFALSHQNINVHIVGTANLSHLKSNIKQIETEQLLDEKTLLQLYEVYDRSNDNWVSQT
;
A
#
# COMPACT_ATOMS: atom_id res chain seq x y z
N GLU A 1 6.67 13.62 6.04
CA GLU A 1 6.54 13.67 7.51
C GLU A 1 6.64 15.11 8.04
N GLU A 2 7.75 15.84 7.80
CA GLU A 2 7.94 17.22 8.30
C GLU A 2 6.83 18.19 7.88
N PHE A 3 6.35 18.06 6.64
CA PHE A 3 5.24 18.89 6.16
C PHE A 3 3.98 18.64 7.00
N LEU A 4 3.63 17.39 7.28
CA LEU A 4 2.49 17.03 8.13
C LEU A 4 2.70 17.54 9.56
N GLY A 5 3.89 17.34 10.12
CA GLY A 5 4.21 17.83 11.46
C GLY A 5 4.11 19.36 11.60
N ARG A 6 4.38 20.12 10.54
CA ARG A 6 4.19 21.58 10.54
C ARG A 6 2.74 22.00 10.33
N ALA A 7 2.02 21.28 9.47
CA ALA A 7 0.70 21.67 9.02
C ALA A 7 -0.42 21.29 10.00
N ILE A 8 -0.37 20.07 10.58
CA ILE A 8 -1.52 19.50 11.28
C ILE A 8 -1.22 18.86 12.65
N SER A 9 0.02 18.93 13.18
CA SER A 9 0.36 18.31 14.47
C SER A 9 -0.52 18.81 15.63
N HIS A 10 -0.98 20.06 15.59
CA HIS A 10 -1.89 20.64 16.57
C HIS A 10 -3.29 19.98 16.57
N ARG A 11 -3.61 19.16 15.57
CA ARG A 11 -4.86 18.42 15.44
C ARG A 11 -4.65 16.90 15.57
N ARG A 12 -3.59 16.47 16.27
CA ARG A 12 -3.13 15.08 16.31
C ARG A 12 -4.22 14.06 16.65
N SER A 13 -5.17 14.42 17.49
CA SER A 13 -6.29 13.54 17.88
C SER A 13 -7.41 13.41 16.82
N GLU A 14 -7.36 14.19 15.75
CA GLU A 14 -8.43 14.24 14.74
C GLU A 14 -8.13 13.35 13.51
N TYR A 15 -6.97 12.71 13.44
CA TYR A 15 -6.59 11.89 12.31
C TYR A 15 -5.80 10.66 12.73
N PHE A 16 -5.91 9.60 11.93
CA PHE A 16 -5.12 8.39 12.06
C PHE A 16 -3.79 8.56 11.33
N LEU A 17 -2.68 8.43 12.05
CA LEU A 17 -1.34 8.67 11.53
C LEU A 17 -0.59 7.36 11.36
N ALA A 18 -0.32 6.99 10.10
CA ALA A 18 0.46 5.83 9.73
C ALA A 18 1.82 6.24 9.15
N SER A 19 2.86 5.46 9.46
CA SER A 19 4.17 5.57 8.85
C SER A 19 4.77 4.18 8.59
N LYS A 20 5.96 4.14 8.00
CA LYS A 20 6.67 2.92 7.64
C LYS A 20 8.10 2.95 8.14
N CYS A 21 8.66 1.76 8.40
CA CYS A 21 10.04 1.60 8.86
C CYS A 21 10.71 0.39 8.20
N GLY A 22 12.04 0.30 8.36
CA GLY A 22 12.86 -0.83 7.91
C GLY A 22 13.98 -0.41 6.99
N HIS A 23 13.71 0.42 5.99
CA HIS A 23 14.75 0.91 5.09
C HIS A 23 15.67 1.90 5.79
N TYR A 24 16.98 1.72 5.53
CA TYR A 24 18.00 2.64 6.05
C TYR A 24 17.97 3.95 5.25
N VAL A 25 17.97 5.05 5.98
CA VAL A 25 18.08 6.40 5.40
C VAL A 25 19.29 7.07 6.04
N GLU A 26 20.30 7.36 5.22
CA GLU A 26 21.48 8.06 5.69
C GLU A 26 21.11 9.46 6.19
N SER A 27 21.44 9.75 7.44
CA SER A 27 21.22 11.09 8.02
C SER A 27 22.31 12.04 7.52
N SER A 28 22.19 12.55 6.32
CA SER A 28 22.99 13.70 5.90
C SER A 28 22.21 14.99 6.14
N GLU A 29 22.83 15.98 6.77
CA GLU A 29 22.30 17.35 6.89
C GLU A 29 22.06 18.02 5.54
N ASN A 30 22.41 17.35 4.44
CA ASN A 30 22.28 17.77 3.05
C ASN A 30 21.26 16.93 2.25
N ASP A 31 20.05 16.75 2.76
CA ASP A 31 18.91 16.05 2.12
C ASP A 31 18.42 16.70 0.80
N LYS A 32 19.34 17.05 -0.12
CA LYS A 32 19.00 17.59 -1.45
C LYS A 32 19.10 16.58 -2.58
N LYS A 33 19.56 15.35 -2.32
CA LYS A 33 19.52 14.24 -3.29
C LYS A 33 18.44 13.28 -2.85
N GLY A 34 17.43 13.05 -3.71
CA GLY A 34 16.40 12.07 -3.46
C GLY A 34 17.01 10.72 -3.09
N ASN A 35 16.52 10.11 -2.04
CA ASN A 35 16.97 8.81 -1.58
C ASN A 35 16.80 7.79 -2.70
N SER A 36 17.89 7.18 -3.16
CA SER A 36 17.84 5.98 -3.98
C SER A 36 17.47 4.81 -3.06
N TRP A 37 16.21 4.41 -3.13
CA TRP A 37 15.72 3.21 -2.48
C TRP A 37 16.41 2.00 -3.12
N GLY A 38 17.03 1.14 -2.32
CA GLY A 38 17.57 -0.14 -2.79
C GLY A 38 19.01 -0.11 -3.32
N GLU A 39 19.83 0.87 -2.95
CA GLU A 39 21.29 0.78 -3.21
C GLU A 39 21.90 -0.39 -2.43
N SER A 40 22.58 -1.28 -3.15
CA SER A 40 23.13 -2.55 -2.61
C SER A 40 24.04 -2.39 -1.39
N ASP A 41 24.72 -1.26 -1.26
CA ASP A 41 25.69 -0.98 -0.20
C ASP A 41 25.05 -0.63 1.15
N LEU A 42 23.71 -0.47 1.21
CA LEU A 42 22.99 -0.11 2.43
C LEU A 42 22.16 -1.28 3.01
N ARG A 43 22.05 -2.40 2.31
CA ARG A 43 21.24 -3.56 2.73
C ARG A 43 21.64 -4.11 4.10
N ASP A 44 22.93 -4.16 4.40
CA ASP A 44 23.44 -4.63 5.71
C ASP A 44 23.01 -3.73 6.89
N LYS A 45 22.50 -2.54 6.60
CA LYS A 45 22.01 -1.58 7.59
C LYS A 45 20.50 -1.60 7.74
N GLU A 46 19.80 -2.18 6.78
CA GLU A 46 18.34 -2.30 6.81
C GLU A 46 17.91 -3.39 7.80
N TRP A 47 16.67 -3.31 8.24
CA TRP A 47 16.01 -4.33 9.08
C TRP A 47 16.71 -4.61 10.43
N THR A 48 17.71 -3.84 10.82
CA THR A 48 18.31 -3.98 12.14
C THR A 48 17.45 -3.33 13.23
N LYS A 49 17.50 -3.87 14.45
CA LYS A 49 16.83 -3.26 15.61
C LYS A 49 17.15 -1.76 15.73
N LYS A 50 18.40 -1.36 15.51
CA LYS A 50 18.84 0.04 15.56
C LYS A 50 18.13 0.87 14.50
N THR A 51 18.11 0.41 13.25
CA THR A 51 17.48 1.12 12.13
C THR A 51 15.99 1.28 12.34
N LEU A 52 15.30 0.26 12.86
CA LEU A 52 13.87 0.32 13.16
C LEU A 52 13.57 1.38 14.23
N ILE A 53 14.33 1.37 15.35
CA ILE A 53 14.16 2.33 16.44
C ILE A 53 14.43 3.77 15.94
N GLU A 54 15.54 4.00 15.25
CA GLU A 54 15.89 5.31 14.71
C GLU A 54 14.87 5.81 13.69
N SER A 55 14.29 4.93 12.87
CA SER A 55 13.25 5.26 11.90
C SER A 55 11.98 5.75 12.57
N VAL A 56 11.48 5.02 13.58
CA VAL A 56 10.29 5.41 14.34
C VAL A 56 10.54 6.73 15.09
N ASP A 57 11.65 6.86 15.79
CA ASP A 57 11.98 8.07 16.55
C ASP A 57 12.14 9.30 15.64
N ARG A 58 12.69 9.11 14.43
CA ARG A 58 12.77 10.14 13.41
C ARG A 58 11.38 10.56 12.92
N SER A 59 10.49 9.59 12.66
CA SER A 59 9.11 9.85 12.27
C SER A 59 8.35 10.65 13.32
N LEU A 60 8.45 10.27 14.60
CA LEU A 60 7.84 11.00 15.71
C LEU A 60 8.33 12.45 15.81
N ARG A 61 9.65 12.66 15.71
CA ARG A 61 10.23 14.02 15.72
C ARG A 61 9.76 14.86 14.54
N ARG A 62 9.78 14.32 13.31
CA ARG A 62 9.38 15.01 12.09
C ARG A 62 7.90 15.36 12.09
N MET A 63 7.06 14.47 12.57
CA MET A 63 5.61 14.66 12.64
C MET A 63 5.16 15.37 13.92
N LYS A 64 6.09 15.70 14.84
CA LYS A 64 5.85 16.44 16.10
C LYS A 64 4.75 15.79 16.94
N THR A 65 4.88 14.50 17.19
CA THR A 65 3.93 13.70 17.96
C THR A 65 4.67 12.68 18.82
N ASP A 66 4.04 12.26 19.91
CA ASP A 66 4.58 11.26 20.83
C ASP A 66 4.24 9.83 20.42
N TYR A 67 3.27 9.65 19.51
CA TYR A 67 2.85 8.31 19.03
C TYR A 67 2.41 8.32 17.58
N LEU A 68 2.56 7.15 16.93
CA LEU A 68 1.94 6.81 15.66
C LEU A 68 0.73 5.91 15.92
N ASP A 69 -0.33 6.04 15.13
CA ASP A 69 -1.41 5.07 15.21
C ASP A 69 -1.00 3.73 14.60
N LEU A 70 -0.28 3.74 13.48
CA LEU A 70 0.18 2.54 12.81
C LEU A 70 1.64 2.71 12.36
N ILE A 71 2.47 1.72 12.66
CA ILE A 71 3.78 1.54 12.03
C ILE A 71 3.78 0.25 11.20
N GLN A 72 4.31 0.31 9.99
CA GLN A 72 4.36 -0.84 9.09
C GLN A 72 5.81 -1.18 8.72
N LEU A 73 6.17 -2.47 8.75
CA LEU A 73 7.38 -2.97 8.10
C LEU A 73 7.21 -2.80 6.58
N HIS A 74 8.14 -2.10 5.91
CA HIS A 74 8.00 -1.64 4.54
C HIS A 74 8.72 -2.55 3.55
N SER A 75 8.03 -3.50 2.96
CA SER A 75 8.58 -4.47 2.01
C SER A 75 9.71 -5.34 2.60
N CYS A 76 9.56 -5.73 3.87
CA CYS A 76 10.48 -6.63 4.53
C CYS A 76 10.41 -8.01 3.89
N ASP A 77 11.55 -8.60 3.60
CA ASP A 77 11.66 -9.92 3.00
C ASP A 77 11.14 -11.02 3.94
N LEU A 78 10.64 -12.12 3.37
CA LEU A 78 9.98 -13.19 4.11
C LEU A 78 10.92 -13.86 5.15
N ASP A 79 12.17 -14.11 4.79
CA ASP A 79 13.17 -14.71 5.67
C ASP A 79 13.42 -13.83 6.90
N ILE A 80 13.58 -12.53 6.74
CA ILE A 80 13.74 -11.56 7.83
C ILE A 80 12.49 -11.50 8.74
N LEU A 81 11.29 -11.56 8.13
CA LEU A 81 10.05 -11.64 8.91
C LEU A 81 9.99 -12.92 9.77
N GLN A 82 10.40 -14.06 9.20
CA GLN A 82 10.39 -15.35 9.86
C GLN A 82 11.45 -15.47 10.99
N GLU A 83 12.56 -14.77 10.89
CA GLU A 83 13.52 -14.64 11.99
C GLU A 83 12.91 -13.96 13.22
N GLY A 84 11.95 -13.05 13.02
CA GLY A 84 11.13 -12.45 14.06
C GLY A 84 11.72 -11.23 14.77
N GLU A 85 13.03 -10.96 14.71
CA GLU A 85 13.70 -9.87 15.44
C GLU A 85 13.11 -8.49 15.09
N VAL A 86 12.76 -8.28 13.83
CA VAL A 86 12.12 -7.02 13.35
C VAL A 86 10.74 -6.82 13.98
N ILE A 87 9.95 -7.90 14.11
CA ILE A 87 8.62 -7.85 14.68
C ILE A 87 8.71 -7.62 16.19
N ASP A 88 9.55 -8.39 16.89
CA ASP A 88 9.80 -8.20 18.32
C ASP A 88 10.27 -6.78 18.66
N THR A 89 11.01 -6.16 17.74
CA THR A 89 11.49 -4.79 17.92
C THR A 89 10.33 -3.79 17.87
N ILE A 90 9.42 -3.90 16.93
CA ILE A 90 8.27 -2.99 16.86
C ILE A 90 7.21 -3.30 17.92
N GLU A 91 7.08 -4.55 18.38
CA GLU A 91 6.22 -4.89 19.55
C GLU A 91 6.69 -4.15 20.81
N ARG A 92 8.00 -4.11 21.07
CA ARG A 92 8.56 -3.33 22.19
C ARG A 92 8.28 -1.83 22.07
N MET A 93 8.20 -1.29 20.84
CA MET A 93 7.81 0.11 20.64
C MET A 93 6.31 0.32 20.89
N LYS A 94 5.48 -0.68 20.61
CA LYS A 94 4.05 -0.70 20.96
C LYS A 94 3.89 -0.74 22.50
N GLU A 95 4.62 -1.59 23.19
CA GLU A 95 4.65 -1.63 24.66
C GLU A 95 5.11 -0.31 25.28
N ALA A 96 6.08 0.36 24.66
CA ALA A 96 6.57 1.68 25.07
C ALA A 96 5.61 2.84 24.72
N GLY A 97 4.46 2.58 24.09
CA GLY A 97 3.46 3.58 23.71
C GLY A 97 3.84 4.46 22.51
N LYS A 98 4.93 4.18 21.82
CA LYS A 98 5.34 4.95 20.62
C LYS A 98 4.48 4.64 19.40
N VAL A 99 3.88 3.46 19.33
CA VAL A 99 2.97 3.02 18.27
C VAL A 99 1.77 2.31 18.87
N ARG A 100 0.59 2.45 18.27
CA ARG A 100 -0.65 1.81 18.75
C ARG A 100 -0.89 0.47 18.07
N PHE A 101 -0.65 0.41 16.75
CA PHE A 101 -0.86 -0.76 15.92
C PHE A 101 0.39 -1.07 15.10
N ILE A 102 0.57 -2.36 14.79
CA ILE A 102 1.67 -2.88 14.00
C ILE A 102 1.12 -3.45 12.69
N GLY A 103 1.74 -3.13 11.56
CA GLY A 103 1.33 -3.66 10.27
C GLY A 103 2.52 -4.11 9.41
N TYR A 104 2.18 -4.83 8.37
CA TYR A 104 3.07 -5.12 7.26
C TYR A 104 2.60 -4.39 5.99
N SER A 105 3.53 -3.81 5.24
CA SER A 105 3.25 -3.20 3.94
C SER A 105 4.16 -3.81 2.89
N GLY A 106 3.63 -4.71 2.11
CA GLY A 106 4.31 -5.40 1.02
C GLY A 106 3.35 -6.27 0.24
N ASP A 107 3.86 -7.17 -0.57
CA ASP A 107 3.09 -7.97 -1.50
C ASP A 107 3.57 -9.43 -1.49
N ASN A 108 2.91 -10.26 -2.29
CA ASN A 108 3.28 -11.65 -2.58
C ASN A 108 3.40 -12.52 -1.31
N GLU A 109 4.35 -13.46 -1.28
CA GLU A 109 4.52 -14.47 -0.21
C GLU A 109 4.75 -13.84 1.18
N ALA A 110 5.48 -12.75 1.24
CA ALA A 110 5.73 -12.08 2.52
C ALA A 110 4.44 -11.45 3.10
N ALA A 111 3.58 -10.87 2.24
CA ALA A 111 2.27 -10.36 2.65
C ALA A 111 1.30 -11.49 3.01
N GLU A 112 1.33 -12.60 2.28
CA GLU A 112 0.57 -13.81 2.61
C GLU A 112 0.94 -14.32 4.00
N TRP A 113 2.24 -14.53 4.26
CA TRP A 113 2.74 -14.97 5.57
C TRP A 113 2.33 -13.99 6.69
N ALA A 114 2.56 -12.69 6.49
CA ALA A 114 2.20 -11.67 7.48
C ALA A 114 0.68 -11.62 7.75
N SER A 115 -0.15 -11.96 6.76
CA SER A 115 -1.61 -12.02 6.93
C SER A 115 -2.05 -13.07 7.95
N LEU A 116 -1.23 -14.09 8.17
CA LEU A 116 -1.49 -15.18 9.10
C LEU A 116 -0.79 -15.02 10.46
N ASP A 117 0.28 -14.22 10.55
CA ASP A 117 1.02 -14.01 11.79
C ASP A 117 0.26 -13.11 12.76
N SER A 118 -0.01 -13.59 13.97
CA SER A 118 -0.88 -12.92 14.97
C SER A 118 -0.34 -11.60 15.51
N ARG A 119 0.94 -11.29 15.30
CA ARG A 119 1.58 -10.06 15.79
C ARG A 119 1.24 -8.82 14.95
N PHE A 120 0.74 -9.00 13.71
CA PHE A 120 0.30 -7.89 12.88
C PHE A 120 -1.18 -7.56 13.10
N ASP A 121 -1.48 -6.29 13.25
CA ASP A 121 -2.86 -5.76 13.34
C ASP A 121 -3.43 -5.46 11.93
N SER A 122 -2.57 -5.15 10.94
CA SER A 122 -3.00 -4.82 9.58
C SER A 122 -2.01 -5.23 8.49
N ILE A 123 -2.54 -5.45 7.29
CA ILE A 123 -1.77 -5.70 6.07
C ILE A 123 -2.08 -4.61 5.05
N GLN A 124 -1.05 -4.03 4.45
CA GLN A 124 -1.16 -3.12 3.31
C GLN A 124 -0.54 -3.79 2.08
N THR A 125 -1.35 -4.03 1.04
CA THR A 125 -0.91 -4.71 -0.18
C THR A 125 -1.44 -4.03 -1.43
N SER A 126 -0.83 -4.28 -2.58
CA SER A 126 -1.31 -3.81 -3.88
C SER A 126 -2.61 -4.52 -4.24
N PHE A 127 -3.61 -3.73 -4.66
CA PHE A 127 -4.83 -4.29 -5.22
C PHE A 127 -5.50 -3.31 -6.18
N SER A 128 -5.68 -3.73 -7.42
CA SER A 128 -6.27 -2.94 -8.50
C SER A 128 -6.72 -3.81 -9.67
N LEU A 129 -7.35 -3.24 -10.68
CA LEU A 129 -7.66 -3.92 -11.95
C LEU A 129 -6.44 -4.59 -12.62
N LEU A 130 -5.23 -4.06 -12.39
CA LEU A 130 -3.98 -4.54 -13.01
C LEU A 130 -3.11 -5.36 -12.05
N ASP A 131 -3.58 -5.57 -10.83
CA ASP A 131 -2.85 -6.29 -9.79
C ASP A 131 -3.84 -6.92 -8.81
N GLN A 132 -4.26 -8.16 -9.11
CA GLN A 132 -5.32 -8.85 -8.35
C GLN A 132 -4.78 -10.01 -7.49
N GLY A 133 -3.47 -10.27 -7.50
CA GLY A 133 -2.86 -11.41 -6.81
C GLY A 133 -3.17 -11.48 -5.30
N ALA A 134 -3.31 -10.33 -4.65
CA ALA A 134 -3.66 -10.28 -3.23
C ALA A 134 -5.02 -10.94 -2.90
N LYS A 135 -5.96 -10.99 -3.86
CA LYS A 135 -7.27 -11.63 -3.70
C LYS A 135 -7.12 -13.10 -3.28
N ASP A 136 -6.18 -13.80 -3.89
CA ASP A 136 -5.98 -15.23 -3.66
C ASP A 136 -4.93 -15.53 -2.57
N MET A 137 -3.92 -14.68 -2.43
CA MET A 137 -2.81 -14.89 -1.49
C MET A 137 -3.06 -14.26 -0.11
N VAL A 138 -3.52 -13.01 -0.06
CA VAL A 138 -3.55 -12.21 1.17
C VAL A 138 -4.93 -12.16 1.81
N PHE A 139 -5.99 -11.97 1.01
CA PHE A 139 -7.35 -11.81 1.53
C PHE A 139 -7.83 -12.99 2.37
N PRO A 140 -7.57 -14.27 2.02
CA PRO A 140 -7.96 -15.41 2.86
C PRO A 140 -7.34 -15.36 4.25
N GLY A 141 -6.06 -15.01 4.36
CA GLY A 141 -5.36 -14.87 5.64
C GLY A 141 -5.92 -13.74 6.48
N VAL A 142 -6.12 -12.56 5.88
CA VAL A 142 -6.70 -11.39 6.54
C VAL A 142 -8.11 -11.70 7.06
N ASN A 143 -8.96 -12.33 6.25
CA ASN A 143 -10.32 -12.71 6.64
C ASN A 143 -10.32 -13.71 7.81
N LYS A 144 -9.44 -14.71 7.77
CA LYS A 144 -9.30 -15.72 8.82
C LYS A 144 -8.86 -15.11 10.15
N THR A 145 -7.95 -14.13 10.11
CA THR A 145 -7.34 -13.52 11.30
C THR A 145 -8.01 -12.22 11.73
N GLN A 146 -8.98 -11.73 10.94
CA GLN A 146 -9.73 -10.48 11.19
C GLN A 146 -8.84 -9.25 11.29
N LYS A 147 -7.78 -9.17 10.48
CA LYS A 147 -6.89 -8.01 10.41
C LYS A 147 -7.48 -6.88 9.57
N GLY A 148 -6.99 -5.66 9.80
CA GLY A 148 -7.26 -4.54 8.89
C GLY A 148 -6.56 -4.74 7.54
N LEU A 149 -7.29 -4.55 6.44
CA LEU A 149 -6.75 -4.61 5.09
C LEU A 149 -6.72 -3.24 4.44
N ILE A 150 -5.54 -2.83 3.98
CA ILE A 150 -5.30 -1.56 3.31
C ILE A 150 -4.86 -1.85 1.88
N ALA A 151 -5.65 -1.41 0.89
CA ALA A 151 -5.25 -1.48 -0.52
C ALA A 151 -4.41 -0.27 -0.90
N LYS A 152 -3.18 -0.51 -1.36
CA LYS A 152 -2.36 0.50 -2.04
C LYS A 152 -2.54 0.38 -3.56
N ARG A 153 -2.33 1.49 -4.29
CA ARG A 153 -2.42 1.55 -5.76
C ARG A 153 -3.78 1.14 -6.36
N PRO A 154 -4.93 1.46 -5.74
CA PRO A 154 -6.24 1.00 -6.21
C PRO A 154 -6.59 1.48 -7.61
N ILE A 155 -5.97 2.57 -8.11
CA ILE A 155 -6.10 3.08 -9.47
C ILE A 155 -4.90 2.69 -10.36
N ALA A 156 -4.12 1.65 -9.99
CA ALA A 156 -2.95 1.16 -10.72
C ALA A 156 -1.99 2.29 -11.19
N ASN A 157 -1.72 3.27 -10.32
CA ASN A 157 -0.90 4.46 -10.62
C ASN A 157 -1.39 5.25 -11.85
N GLY A 158 -2.67 5.18 -12.19
CA GLY A 158 -3.27 5.85 -13.36
C GLY A 158 -2.97 5.18 -14.70
N ALA A 159 -2.54 3.93 -14.70
CA ALA A 159 -2.18 3.22 -15.93
C ALA A 159 -3.40 2.70 -16.71
N TRP A 160 -4.51 2.38 -16.04
CA TRP A 160 -5.72 1.90 -16.68
C TRP A 160 -6.33 3.00 -17.57
N GLY A 161 -6.54 2.69 -18.85
CA GLY A 161 -7.10 3.62 -19.84
C GLY A 161 -6.14 4.73 -20.29
N ALA A 162 -4.87 4.71 -19.89
CA ALA A 162 -3.89 5.69 -20.33
C ALA A 162 -3.42 5.42 -21.78
N ASP A 163 -3.10 6.49 -22.52
CA ASP A 163 -2.53 6.39 -23.88
C ASP A 163 -1.02 6.05 -23.87
N LYS A 164 -0.37 6.33 -22.76
CA LYS A 164 1.06 6.03 -22.51
C LYS A 164 1.30 5.84 -21.02
N SER A 165 2.42 5.20 -20.66
CA SER A 165 2.76 5.05 -19.24
C SER A 165 2.79 6.41 -18.52
N PRO A 166 2.02 6.59 -17.44
CA PRO A 166 1.99 7.85 -16.69
C PRO A 166 3.33 8.22 -16.05
N SER A 167 4.14 7.22 -15.72
CA SER A 167 5.47 7.40 -15.11
C SER A 167 6.29 6.13 -15.25
N THR A 168 7.59 6.21 -14.99
CA THR A 168 8.46 5.01 -14.89
C THR A 168 7.94 4.03 -13.83
N TYR A 169 7.43 4.54 -12.72
CA TYR A 169 6.86 3.75 -11.63
C TYR A 169 5.55 3.04 -12.02
N ALA A 170 4.85 3.52 -13.04
CA ALA A 170 3.61 2.92 -13.55
C ALA A 170 3.84 2.01 -14.77
N SER A 171 5.07 1.86 -15.25
CA SER A 171 5.37 1.21 -16.54
C SER A 171 4.90 -0.25 -16.59
N GLU A 172 5.07 -1.01 -15.52
CA GLU A 172 4.61 -2.40 -15.46
C GLU A 172 3.07 -2.49 -15.48
N TYR A 173 2.38 -1.64 -14.75
CA TYR A 173 0.91 -1.59 -14.82
C TYR A 173 0.42 -1.16 -16.20
N PHE A 174 1.11 -0.23 -16.87
CA PHE A 174 0.78 0.14 -18.23
C PHE A 174 0.98 -1.03 -19.20
N ARG A 175 2.08 -1.78 -19.08
CA ARG A 175 2.30 -3.01 -19.87
C ARG A 175 1.17 -4.03 -19.66
N ARG A 176 0.75 -4.27 -18.42
CA ARG A 176 -0.38 -5.16 -18.10
C ARG A 176 -1.69 -4.67 -18.72
N TYR A 177 -1.94 -3.36 -18.65
CA TYR A 177 -3.11 -2.76 -19.28
C TYR A 177 -3.15 -2.99 -20.78
N GLU A 178 -2.03 -2.80 -21.50
CA GLU A 178 -1.94 -3.04 -22.94
C GLU A 178 -2.22 -4.52 -23.27
N ILE A 179 -1.76 -5.47 -22.47
CA ILE A 179 -2.05 -6.89 -22.65
C ILE A 179 -3.55 -7.15 -22.43
N ILE A 180 -4.14 -6.69 -21.35
CA ILE A 180 -5.57 -6.83 -21.05
C ILE A 180 -6.41 -6.23 -22.18
N LYS A 181 -6.04 -5.04 -22.64
CA LYS A 181 -6.71 -4.35 -23.76
C LYS A 181 -6.66 -5.18 -25.04
N SER A 182 -5.53 -5.79 -25.36
CA SER A 182 -5.39 -6.65 -26.55
C SER A 182 -6.20 -7.94 -26.47
N ASN A 183 -6.47 -8.43 -25.25
CA ASN A 183 -7.31 -9.62 -25.01
C ASN A 183 -8.82 -9.29 -24.97
N GLY A 184 -9.18 -8.04 -25.24
CA GLY A 184 -10.57 -7.56 -25.31
C GLY A 184 -11.20 -7.33 -23.94
N ILE A 185 -11.40 -6.06 -23.64
CA ILE A 185 -12.17 -5.62 -22.47
C ILE A 185 -13.59 -5.34 -23.01
N ASP A 186 -14.54 -6.17 -22.62
CA ASP A 186 -15.96 -5.98 -22.94
C ASP A 186 -16.74 -5.67 -21.67
N VAL A 187 -16.59 -4.42 -21.21
CA VAL A 187 -17.31 -3.92 -20.02
C VAL A 187 -18.04 -2.67 -20.45
N ASP A 188 -19.35 -2.80 -20.65
CA ASP A 188 -20.24 -1.70 -20.98
C ASP A 188 -20.62 -0.94 -19.69
N ILE A 189 -19.80 0.05 -19.35
CA ILE A 189 -19.97 0.87 -18.13
C ILE A 189 -19.70 2.35 -18.47
N ASP A 190 -20.62 3.19 -18.08
CA ASP A 190 -20.49 4.66 -18.21
C ASP A 190 -19.64 5.24 -17.06
N LEU A 191 -18.37 4.82 -17.01
CA LEU A 191 -17.35 5.29 -16.08
C LEU A 191 -16.07 5.64 -16.83
N SER A 192 -15.43 6.72 -16.42
CA SER A 192 -14.07 6.99 -16.87
C SER A 192 -13.11 5.88 -16.39
N PRO A 193 -11.95 5.67 -17.06
CA PRO A 193 -10.99 4.65 -16.67
C PRO A 193 -10.55 4.71 -15.20
N ILE A 194 -10.37 5.90 -14.66
CA ILE A 194 -9.99 6.09 -13.24
C ILE A 194 -11.15 5.75 -12.32
N GLU A 195 -12.37 6.17 -12.66
CA GLU A 195 -13.58 5.84 -11.89
C GLU A 195 -13.82 4.33 -11.87
N LEU A 196 -13.65 3.64 -13.01
CA LEU A 196 -13.76 2.19 -13.07
C LEU A 196 -12.71 1.49 -12.19
N SER A 197 -11.45 1.94 -12.25
CA SER A 197 -10.38 1.41 -11.39
C SER A 197 -10.70 1.56 -9.90
N LEU A 198 -11.18 2.72 -9.51
CA LEU A 198 -11.51 2.98 -8.11
C LEU A 198 -12.77 2.21 -7.69
N ALA A 199 -13.82 2.17 -8.53
CA ALA A 199 -15.04 1.40 -8.29
C ALA A 199 -14.73 -0.09 -8.12
N PHE A 200 -13.84 -0.65 -8.96
CA PHE A 200 -13.38 -2.03 -8.80
C PHE A 200 -12.80 -2.28 -7.40
N ALA A 201 -11.86 -1.47 -6.97
CA ALA A 201 -11.25 -1.64 -5.65
C ALA A 201 -12.27 -1.45 -4.51
N LEU A 202 -13.15 -0.44 -4.59
CA LEU A 202 -14.19 -0.15 -3.60
C LEU A 202 -15.25 -1.25 -3.51
N SER A 203 -15.47 -2.04 -4.56
CA SER A 203 -16.44 -3.14 -4.57
C SER A 203 -16.01 -4.35 -3.73
N HIS A 204 -14.81 -4.32 -3.14
CA HIS A 204 -14.27 -5.40 -2.29
C HIS A 204 -14.46 -5.05 -0.82
N GLN A 205 -15.55 -5.52 -0.22
CA GLN A 205 -15.97 -5.20 1.16
C GLN A 205 -14.97 -5.64 2.25
N ASN A 206 -14.07 -6.56 1.96
CA ASN A 206 -13.01 -6.98 2.87
C ASN A 206 -11.82 -6.00 2.92
N ILE A 207 -11.76 -5.02 2.03
CA ILE A 207 -10.78 -3.94 2.09
C ILE A 207 -11.34 -2.80 2.94
N ASN A 208 -10.65 -2.50 4.05
CA ASN A 208 -11.11 -1.48 5.00
C ASN A 208 -10.68 -0.06 4.58
N VAL A 209 -9.53 0.07 3.91
CA VAL A 209 -8.96 1.37 3.52
C VAL A 209 -8.33 1.30 2.13
N HIS A 210 -8.59 2.30 1.31
CA HIS A 210 -7.95 2.48 0.01
C HIS A 210 -7.07 3.72 0.02
N ILE A 211 -5.78 3.57 -0.36
CA ILE A 211 -4.83 4.70 -0.39
C ILE A 211 -4.67 5.18 -1.82
N VAL A 212 -5.09 6.40 -2.09
CA VAL A 212 -4.92 7.08 -3.38
C VAL A 212 -4.09 8.35 -3.20
N GLY A 213 -2.92 8.38 -3.83
CA GLY A 213 -2.07 9.57 -3.86
C GLY A 213 -2.37 10.45 -5.08
N THR A 214 -2.52 11.75 -4.88
CA THR A 214 -2.61 12.73 -5.97
C THR A 214 -2.09 14.08 -5.55
N ALA A 215 -1.44 14.79 -6.48
CA ALA A 215 -1.07 16.20 -6.33
C ALA A 215 -2.11 17.14 -6.97
N ASN A 216 -3.14 16.61 -7.61
CA ASN A 216 -4.18 17.38 -8.30
C ASN A 216 -5.45 17.45 -7.46
N LEU A 217 -5.84 18.65 -7.08
CA LEU A 217 -7.03 18.89 -6.24
C LEU A 217 -8.34 18.45 -6.93
N SER A 218 -8.44 18.53 -8.25
CA SER A 218 -9.64 18.07 -8.98
C SER A 218 -9.78 16.55 -8.91
N HIS A 219 -8.67 15.81 -9.01
CA HIS A 219 -8.66 14.35 -8.85
C HIS A 219 -9.05 13.95 -7.42
N LEU A 220 -8.54 14.66 -6.42
CA LEU A 220 -8.93 14.41 -5.03
C LEU A 220 -10.44 14.58 -4.82
N LYS A 221 -11.02 15.68 -5.34
CA LYS A 221 -12.46 15.94 -5.26
C LYS A 221 -13.28 14.88 -5.98
N SER A 222 -12.84 14.44 -7.17
CA SER A 222 -13.51 13.37 -7.92
C SER A 222 -13.49 12.05 -7.16
N ASN A 223 -12.35 11.67 -6.59
CA ASN A 223 -12.22 10.44 -5.79
C ASN A 223 -13.13 10.48 -4.55
N ILE A 224 -13.18 11.61 -3.84
CA ILE A 224 -14.09 11.78 -2.68
C ILE A 224 -15.54 11.64 -3.11
N LYS A 225 -15.95 12.33 -4.18
CA LYS A 225 -17.32 12.25 -4.70
C LYS A 225 -17.70 10.80 -5.05
N GLN A 226 -16.82 10.05 -5.67
CA GLN A 226 -17.08 8.65 -6.03
C GLN A 226 -17.32 7.77 -4.79
N ILE A 227 -16.57 7.99 -3.72
CA ILE A 227 -16.76 7.29 -2.44
C ILE A 227 -18.12 7.69 -1.82
N GLU A 228 -18.44 8.99 -1.79
CA GLU A 228 -19.70 9.50 -1.22
C GLU A 228 -20.94 8.99 -1.96
N THR A 229 -20.82 8.72 -3.26
CA THR A 229 -21.91 8.17 -4.09
C THR A 229 -21.99 6.65 -4.08
N GLU A 230 -21.11 5.97 -3.33
CA GLU A 230 -21.04 4.49 -3.24
C GLU A 230 -21.12 3.82 -4.63
N GLN A 231 -20.37 4.37 -5.59
CA GLN A 231 -20.35 3.87 -6.97
C GLN A 231 -19.61 2.54 -7.05
N LEU A 232 -20.30 1.45 -6.71
CA LEU A 232 -19.79 0.09 -6.73
C LEU A 232 -20.15 -0.62 -8.03
N LEU A 233 -19.37 -1.62 -8.40
CA LEU A 233 -19.64 -2.50 -9.53
C LEU A 233 -20.56 -3.64 -9.10
N ASP A 234 -21.45 -4.06 -10.01
CA ASP A 234 -22.24 -5.26 -9.80
C ASP A 234 -21.39 -6.54 -9.96
N GLU A 235 -21.91 -7.65 -9.47
CA GLU A 235 -21.23 -8.95 -9.50
C GLU A 235 -20.86 -9.39 -10.92
N LYS A 236 -21.73 -9.18 -11.89
CA LYS A 236 -21.50 -9.53 -13.29
C LYS A 236 -20.29 -8.78 -13.86
N THR A 237 -20.21 -7.49 -13.61
CA THR A 237 -19.09 -6.65 -14.03
C THR A 237 -17.78 -7.05 -13.34
N LEU A 238 -17.82 -7.34 -12.03
CA LEU A 238 -16.64 -7.83 -11.30
C LEU A 238 -16.14 -9.15 -11.89
N LEU A 239 -17.02 -10.10 -12.19
CA LEU A 239 -16.65 -11.37 -12.81
C LEU A 239 -16.01 -11.18 -14.20
N GLN A 240 -16.54 -10.30 -15.04
CA GLN A 240 -15.93 -9.98 -16.33
C GLN A 240 -14.51 -9.40 -16.18
N LEU A 241 -14.30 -8.54 -15.18
CA LEU A 241 -12.97 -7.95 -14.90
C LEU A 241 -11.98 -8.98 -14.34
N TYR A 242 -12.44 -9.94 -13.54
CA TYR A 242 -11.62 -11.08 -13.10
C TYR A 242 -11.24 -11.97 -14.30
N GLU A 243 -12.21 -12.36 -15.10
CA GLU A 243 -11.98 -13.23 -16.27
C GLU A 243 -10.97 -12.61 -17.25
N VAL A 244 -11.05 -11.32 -17.54
CA VAL A 244 -10.10 -10.67 -18.44
C VAL A 244 -8.70 -10.57 -17.81
N TYR A 245 -8.61 -10.38 -16.50
CA TYR A 245 -7.35 -10.40 -15.77
C TYR A 245 -6.74 -11.82 -15.82
N ASP A 246 -7.50 -12.84 -15.45
CA ASP A 246 -7.02 -14.24 -15.37
C ASP A 246 -6.51 -14.75 -16.71
N ARG A 247 -7.22 -14.50 -17.83
CA ARG A 247 -6.75 -14.89 -19.16
C ARG A 247 -5.57 -14.06 -19.68
N SER A 248 -5.27 -12.92 -19.08
CA SER A 248 -4.16 -12.03 -19.45
C SER A 248 -2.95 -12.19 -18.54
N ASN A 249 -3.17 -12.75 -17.35
CA ASN A 249 -2.16 -12.93 -16.33
C ASN A 249 -1.21 -14.09 -16.70
N ASP A 250 0.03 -13.73 -17.04
CA ASP A 250 1.12 -14.70 -17.24
C ASP A 250 2.05 -14.67 -16.02
N ASN A 251 1.58 -15.26 -14.93
CA ASN A 251 2.28 -15.31 -13.64
C ASN A 251 2.76 -13.92 -13.13
N TRP A 252 1.90 -12.92 -13.25
CA TRP A 252 2.23 -11.57 -12.76
C TRP A 252 2.35 -11.56 -11.25
N VAL A 253 3.49 -11.11 -10.76
CA VAL A 253 3.70 -10.85 -9.33
C VAL A 253 3.27 -9.42 -8.99
N SER A 254 2.71 -9.22 -7.81
CA SER A 254 2.32 -7.89 -7.35
C SER A 254 3.54 -6.97 -7.24
N GLN A 255 3.36 -5.71 -7.60
CA GLN A 255 4.43 -4.72 -7.60
C GLN A 255 4.70 -4.24 -6.17
N THR A 256 5.92 -4.45 -5.72
CA THR A 256 6.38 -4.06 -4.36
C THR A 256 6.93 -2.65 -4.33
#